data_41905e12414400d8223e0e0f569c1638
#
_entry.id   41905e12414400d8223e0e0f569c1638
#
_cell.length_a   1.000
_cell.length_b   1.000
_cell.length_c   1.000
_cell.angle_alpha   90.00
_cell.angle_beta   90.00
_cell.angle_gamma   90.00
#
_symmetry.space_group_name_H-M   'P 1'
#
loop_
_entity.id
_entity.type
_entity.pdbx_description
1 polymer ?
#
loop_
_entity_poly.entity_id
_entity_poly.type
_entity_poly.pdbx_seq_one_letter_code
_entity_poly.pdbx_strand_id
1 'polypeptide(L)'
;MDDNRIVELYLLRDETAIRQTSEKYGNRLRSLAYGIVNDRQTAEECENDTYMEAWNTIPPHEPGGYLYAFLARITRHISLNRCRDRSRLKRSALICELSAELEQCIPAPDDTECRIDDMAMSEAINGFLGALNEEKRNIFVRRYWYLDSIADISKRFALSESKVKTTLFRCRNRLREHLEKEGYTL
;
A
#
# COMPACT_ATOMS: atom_id res chain seq x y z
N MET A 1 -18.88 13.83 -2.82
CA MET A 1 -18.14 14.90 -3.56
C MET A 1 -17.13 14.24 -4.49
N ASP A 2 -16.80 14.86 -5.62
CA ASP A 2 -15.76 14.38 -6.54
C ASP A 2 -14.35 14.62 -5.98
N ASP A 3 -13.35 13.79 -6.38
CA ASP A 3 -11.98 13.87 -5.87
C ASP A 3 -11.30 15.20 -6.23
N ASN A 4 -11.49 15.68 -7.46
CA ASN A 4 -10.94 16.95 -7.90
C ASN A 4 -11.43 18.10 -7.02
N ARG A 5 -12.71 18.09 -6.66
CA ARG A 5 -13.29 19.11 -5.77
C ARG A 5 -12.72 19.04 -4.36
N ILE A 6 -12.46 17.85 -3.85
CA ILE A 6 -11.81 17.70 -2.53
C ILE A 6 -10.37 18.25 -2.59
N VAL A 7 -9.63 17.94 -3.65
CA VAL A 7 -8.25 18.46 -3.83
C VAL A 7 -8.24 19.99 -3.96
N GLU A 8 -9.20 20.59 -4.69
CA GLU A 8 -9.35 22.05 -4.73
C GLU A 8 -9.51 22.67 -3.34
N LEU A 9 -10.30 22.04 -2.47
CA LEU A 9 -10.47 22.53 -1.08
C LEU A 9 -9.14 22.48 -0.31
N TYR A 10 -8.32 21.43 -0.49
CA TYR A 10 -6.98 21.37 0.10
C TYR A 10 -6.07 22.49 -0.44
N LEU A 11 -6.10 22.74 -1.75
CA LEU A 11 -5.31 23.80 -2.39
C LEU A 11 -5.71 25.20 -1.89
N LEU A 12 -7.00 25.41 -1.64
CA LEU A 12 -7.54 26.66 -1.09
C LEU A 12 -7.36 26.78 0.42
N ARG A 13 -6.78 25.75 1.09
CA ARG A 13 -6.65 25.68 2.55
C ARG A 13 -8.01 25.78 3.28
N ASP A 14 -9.05 25.23 2.68
CA ASP A 14 -10.38 25.13 3.27
C ASP A 14 -10.45 23.85 4.15
N GLU A 15 -10.66 24.03 5.45
CA GLU A 15 -10.72 22.92 6.43
C GLU A 15 -11.84 21.91 6.12
N THR A 16 -12.84 22.29 5.33
CA THR A 16 -13.88 21.35 4.87
C THR A 16 -13.32 20.21 4.01
N ALA A 17 -12.12 20.37 3.44
CA ALA A 17 -11.40 19.32 2.73
C ALA A 17 -11.22 18.06 3.60
N ILE A 18 -10.81 18.23 4.85
CA ILE A 18 -10.60 17.12 5.79
C ILE A 18 -11.91 16.38 6.05
N ARG A 19 -12.99 17.14 6.31
CA ARG A 19 -14.32 16.57 6.54
C ARG A 19 -14.80 15.76 5.32
N GLN A 20 -14.69 16.33 4.12
CA GLN A 20 -15.11 15.66 2.89
C GLN A 20 -14.27 14.41 2.59
N THR A 21 -12.99 14.44 2.91
CA THR A 21 -12.09 13.29 2.81
C THR A 21 -12.51 12.18 3.78
N SER A 22 -12.81 12.54 5.03
CA SER A 22 -13.26 11.60 6.06
C SER A 22 -14.60 10.96 5.70
N GLU A 23 -15.58 11.74 5.27
CA GLU A 23 -16.88 11.24 4.81
C GLU A 23 -16.74 10.24 3.66
N LYS A 24 -15.86 10.50 2.69
CA LYS A 24 -15.70 9.69 1.49
C LYS A 24 -14.81 8.47 1.70
N TYR A 25 -13.70 8.61 2.42
CA TYR A 25 -12.64 7.61 2.48
C TYR A 25 -12.31 7.10 3.88
N GLY A 26 -12.79 7.74 4.96
CA GLY A 26 -12.43 7.44 6.33
C GLY A 26 -12.54 5.96 6.70
N ASN A 27 -13.68 5.34 6.42
CA ASN A 27 -13.87 3.90 6.69
C ASN A 27 -12.87 3.01 5.95
N ARG A 28 -12.48 3.37 4.72
CA ARG A 28 -11.53 2.60 3.91
C ARG A 28 -10.10 2.78 4.43
N LEU A 29 -9.73 4.00 4.82
CA LEU A 29 -8.41 4.32 5.39
C LEU A 29 -8.26 3.68 6.77
N ARG A 30 -9.29 3.75 7.62
CA ARG A 30 -9.31 3.08 8.93
C ARG A 30 -9.20 1.56 8.80
N SER A 31 -9.91 0.96 7.84
CA SER A 31 -9.79 -0.48 7.57
C SER A 31 -8.40 -0.88 7.09
N LEU A 32 -7.77 -0.05 6.25
CA LEU A 32 -6.39 -0.24 5.82
C LEU A 32 -5.43 -0.16 7.01
N ALA A 33 -5.54 0.90 7.82
CA ALA A 33 -4.74 1.06 9.03
C ALA A 33 -4.94 -0.12 9.98
N TYR A 34 -6.18 -0.53 10.24
CA TYR A 34 -6.49 -1.66 11.12
C TYR A 34 -5.86 -2.98 10.64
N GLY A 35 -5.87 -3.24 9.34
CA GLY A 35 -5.19 -4.41 8.74
C GLY A 35 -3.69 -4.44 9.06
N ILE A 36 -3.07 -3.27 9.25
CA ILE A 36 -1.65 -3.13 9.58
C ILE A 36 -1.41 -3.12 11.08
N VAL A 37 -2.13 -2.25 11.83
CA VAL A 37 -1.86 -2.04 13.26
C VAL A 37 -2.64 -3.01 14.17
N ASN A 38 -3.68 -3.66 13.67
CA ASN A 38 -4.57 -4.60 14.38
C ASN A 38 -5.05 -4.10 15.77
N ASP A 39 -5.22 -2.80 15.90
CA ASP A 39 -5.72 -2.12 17.09
C ASP A 39 -6.61 -0.97 16.63
N ARG A 40 -7.84 -0.92 17.17
CA ARG A 40 -8.88 -0.02 16.69
C ARG A 40 -8.54 1.44 16.96
N GLN A 41 -8.08 1.72 18.16
CA GLN A 41 -7.73 3.07 18.57
C GLN A 41 -6.53 3.59 17.75
N THR A 42 -5.49 2.78 17.61
CA THR A 42 -4.33 3.13 16.78
C THR A 42 -4.70 3.32 15.31
N ALA A 43 -5.67 2.54 14.80
CA ALA A 43 -6.14 2.70 13.42
C ALA A 43 -6.87 4.04 13.21
N GLU A 44 -7.65 4.48 14.20
CA GLU A 44 -8.30 5.80 14.20
C GLU A 44 -7.26 6.95 14.29
N GLU A 45 -6.22 6.78 15.10
CA GLU A 45 -5.10 7.73 15.16
C GLU A 45 -4.38 7.82 13.80
N CYS A 46 -4.07 6.67 13.16
CA CYS A 46 -3.45 6.66 11.84
C CYS A 46 -4.31 7.31 10.75
N GLU A 47 -5.64 7.16 10.84
CA GLU A 47 -6.58 7.85 9.96
C GLU A 47 -6.50 9.37 10.13
N ASN A 48 -6.52 9.86 11.37
CA ASN A 48 -6.40 11.29 11.67
C ASN A 48 -5.04 11.86 11.24
N ASP A 49 -3.96 11.15 11.54
CA ASP A 49 -2.61 11.53 11.09
C ASP A 49 -2.53 11.59 9.55
N THR A 50 -3.27 10.71 8.84
CA THR A 50 -3.35 10.75 7.37
C THR A 50 -3.96 12.05 6.86
N TYR A 51 -4.97 12.58 7.51
CA TYR A 51 -5.59 13.87 7.12
C TYR A 51 -4.63 15.04 7.34
N MET A 52 -3.90 15.02 8.45
CA MET A 52 -2.90 16.04 8.74
C MET A 52 -1.75 16.01 7.75
N GLU A 53 -1.27 14.81 7.40
CA GLU A 53 -0.20 14.66 6.41
C GLU A 53 -0.67 15.06 5.01
N ALA A 54 -1.91 14.71 4.63
CA ALA A 54 -2.51 15.16 3.38
C ALA A 54 -2.61 16.70 3.33
N TRP A 55 -3.05 17.32 4.43
CA TRP A 55 -3.10 18.77 4.56
C TRP A 55 -1.73 19.44 4.37
N ASN A 56 -0.68 18.86 4.92
CA ASN A 56 0.68 19.37 4.81
C ASN A 56 1.32 19.15 3.43
N THR A 57 0.89 18.09 2.74
CA THR A 57 1.51 17.64 1.49
C THR A 57 0.79 18.17 0.24
N ILE A 58 -0.46 18.57 0.36
CA ILE A 58 -1.25 19.24 -0.68
C ILE A 58 -1.36 20.74 -0.32
N PRO A 59 -0.79 21.70 -1.07
CA PRO A 59 0.22 21.55 -2.11
C PRO A 59 1.62 21.16 -1.57
N PRO A 60 2.59 20.80 -2.42
CA PRO A 60 2.64 20.93 -3.89
C PRO A 60 2.02 19.77 -4.68
N HIS A 61 1.64 18.67 -4.01
CA HIS A 61 1.01 17.55 -4.72
C HIS A 61 -0.45 17.87 -5.07
N GLU A 62 -0.88 17.44 -6.27
CA GLU A 62 -2.25 17.62 -6.77
C GLU A 62 -2.84 16.25 -7.17
N PRO A 63 -3.26 15.40 -6.22
CA PRO A 63 -3.71 14.03 -6.49
C PRO A 63 -5.16 13.93 -7.01
N GLY A 64 -5.63 14.86 -7.84
CA GLY A 64 -7.02 14.91 -8.30
C GLY A 64 -7.55 13.61 -8.89
N GLY A 65 -6.80 12.98 -9.79
CA GLY A 65 -7.22 11.72 -10.43
C GLY A 65 -6.95 10.45 -9.62
N TYR A 66 -6.24 10.52 -8.47
CA TYR A 66 -5.80 9.37 -7.68
C TYR A 66 -5.81 9.63 -6.16
N LEU A 67 -6.70 10.50 -5.69
CA LEU A 67 -6.75 10.94 -4.29
C LEU A 67 -6.77 9.77 -3.30
N TYR A 68 -7.61 8.74 -3.54
CA TYR A 68 -7.64 7.58 -2.66
C TYR A 68 -6.29 6.84 -2.59
N ALA A 69 -5.62 6.64 -3.72
CA ALA A 69 -4.32 5.96 -3.74
C ALA A 69 -3.25 6.78 -3.01
N PHE A 70 -3.27 8.10 -3.15
CA PHE A 70 -2.41 9.02 -2.42
C PHE A 70 -2.62 8.92 -0.90
N LEU A 71 -3.88 9.01 -0.44
CA LEU A 71 -4.23 8.88 0.98
C LEU A 71 -3.88 7.49 1.53
N ALA A 72 -4.16 6.43 0.78
CA ALA A 72 -3.83 5.05 1.17
C ALA A 72 -2.32 4.84 1.33
N ARG A 73 -1.50 5.46 0.49
CA ARG A 73 -0.03 5.46 0.64
C ARG A 73 0.39 6.12 1.95
N ILE A 74 -0.15 7.28 2.27
CA ILE A 74 0.12 8.01 3.53
C ILE A 74 -0.29 7.14 4.72
N THR A 75 -1.54 6.65 4.73
CA THR A 75 -2.07 5.80 5.81
C THR A 75 -1.18 4.57 6.03
N ARG A 76 -0.78 3.90 4.95
CA ARG A 76 0.09 2.73 5.02
C ARG A 76 1.44 3.08 5.64
N HIS A 77 2.08 4.16 5.22
CA HIS A 77 3.37 4.61 5.76
C HIS A 77 3.29 4.92 7.26
N ILE A 78 2.28 5.69 7.68
CA ILE A 78 2.03 6.02 9.09
C ILE A 78 1.81 4.74 9.91
N SER A 79 0.95 3.84 9.41
CA SER A 79 0.61 2.59 10.11
C SER A 79 1.81 1.66 10.28
N LEU A 80 2.67 1.55 9.26
CA LEU A 80 3.90 0.76 9.34
C LEU A 80 4.90 1.36 10.33
N ASN A 81 5.05 2.69 10.36
CA ASN A 81 5.91 3.36 11.34
C ASN A 81 5.40 3.14 12.76
N ARG A 82 4.09 3.28 13.00
CA ARG A 82 3.49 2.96 14.31
C ARG A 82 3.70 1.50 14.72
N CYS A 83 3.73 0.57 13.76
CA CYS A 83 4.07 -0.82 14.03
C CYS A 83 5.53 -1.00 14.43
N ARG A 84 6.48 -0.33 13.79
CA ARG A 84 7.90 -0.39 14.15
C ARG A 84 8.12 0.09 15.58
N ASP A 85 7.45 1.15 15.99
CA ASP A 85 7.59 1.73 17.34
C ASP A 85 6.98 0.83 18.42
N ARG A 86 5.89 0.11 18.13
CA ARG A 86 5.20 -0.77 19.08
C ARG A 86 5.64 -2.24 19.04
N SER A 87 6.33 -2.69 17.99
CA SER A 87 6.51 -4.11 17.75
C SER A 87 7.76 -4.67 18.37
N ARG A 88 7.60 -5.28 19.52
CA ARG A 88 8.57 -6.29 19.92
C ARG A 88 8.09 -7.74 19.80
N LEU A 89 6.83 -8.11 19.65
CA LEU A 89 6.54 -9.55 19.79
C LEU A 89 5.39 -10.24 19.03
N LYS A 90 4.40 -9.56 18.43
CA LYS A 90 3.27 -10.34 17.83
C LYS A 90 2.79 -9.91 16.43
N ARG A 91 3.23 -8.79 15.92
CA ARG A 91 2.84 -8.28 14.61
C ARG A 91 3.89 -8.46 13.53
N SER A 92 5.07 -8.84 13.96
CA SER A 92 6.14 -9.27 13.07
C SER A 92 5.72 -10.46 12.20
N ALA A 93 4.75 -11.29 12.63
CA ALA A 93 4.41 -12.51 11.89
C ALA A 93 3.84 -12.24 10.49
N LEU A 94 2.80 -11.38 10.33
CA LEU A 94 2.24 -11.12 9.01
C LEU A 94 3.17 -10.23 8.16
N ILE A 95 3.73 -9.18 8.76
CA ILE A 95 4.69 -8.31 8.06
C ILE A 95 5.98 -9.07 7.77
N CYS A 96 6.49 -9.89 8.69
CA CYS A 96 7.62 -10.79 8.44
C CYS A 96 7.28 -11.86 7.41
N GLU A 97 6.09 -12.46 7.45
CA GLU A 97 5.63 -13.38 6.42
C GLU A 97 5.60 -12.72 5.04
N LEU A 98 5.02 -11.51 4.93
CA LEU A 98 4.97 -10.76 3.68
C LEU A 98 6.34 -10.28 3.23
N SER A 99 7.20 -9.83 4.15
CA SER A 99 8.58 -9.47 3.84
C SER A 99 9.36 -10.69 3.37
N ALA A 100 9.31 -11.81 4.10
CA ALA A 100 9.95 -13.05 3.69
C ALA A 100 9.42 -13.59 2.34
N GLU A 101 8.12 -13.41 2.05
CA GLU A 101 7.56 -13.74 0.73
C GLU A 101 8.15 -12.87 -0.39
N LEU A 102 8.40 -11.57 -0.12
CA LEU A 102 8.93 -10.62 -1.10
C LEU A 102 10.46 -10.59 -1.16
N GLU A 103 11.17 -10.81 -0.04
CA GLU A 103 12.63 -10.90 0.01
C GLU A 103 13.20 -11.98 -0.93
N GLN A 104 12.41 -13.00 -1.23
CA GLN A 104 12.75 -14.00 -2.24
C GLN A 104 12.68 -13.48 -3.68
N CYS A 105 12.16 -12.28 -3.90
CA CYS A 105 11.85 -11.73 -5.22
C CYS A 105 12.36 -10.31 -5.45
N ILE A 106 12.76 -9.60 -4.40
CA ILE A 106 13.20 -8.21 -4.45
C ILE A 106 14.54 -8.11 -3.72
N PRO A 107 15.59 -7.56 -4.33
CA PRO A 107 16.89 -7.40 -3.68
C PRO A 107 16.77 -6.54 -2.42
N ALA A 108 17.59 -6.84 -1.42
CA ALA A 108 17.70 -6.00 -0.24
C ALA A 108 18.31 -4.64 -0.65
N PRO A 109 17.81 -3.52 -0.12
CA PRO A 109 18.42 -2.22 -0.38
C PRO A 109 19.83 -2.18 0.23
N ASP A 110 20.83 -1.96 -0.58
CA ASP A 110 22.18 -1.60 -0.14
C ASP A 110 22.19 -0.15 0.35
N ASP A 111 22.78 0.09 1.50
CA ASP A 111 22.55 1.27 2.38
C ASP A 111 23.13 2.60 1.89
N THR A 112 23.68 2.71 0.68
CA THR A 112 24.53 3.88 0.35
C THR A 112 24.23 4.61 -0.98
N GLU A 113 23.43 4.08 -1.91
CA GLU A 113 23.10 4.73 -3.21
C GLU A 113 21.60 4.88 -3.50
N CYS A 114 20.79 4.87 -2.49
CA CYS A 114 19.37 4.45 -2.45
C CYS A 114 18.32 5.31 -3.20
N ARG A 115 18.61 6.48 -3.76
CA ARG A 115 17.51 7.35 -4.29
C ARG A 115 17.24 7.22 -5.79
N ILE A 116 18.23 6.87 -6.59
CA ILE A 116 18.10 6.68 -8.04
C ILE A 116 17.59 5.26 -8.32
N ASP A 117 18.09 4.28 -7.55
CA ASP A 117 17.65 2.88 -7.62
C ASP A 117 16.17 2.69 -7.21
N ASP A 118 15.68 3.46 -6.23
CA ASP A 118 14.27 3.39 -5.78
C ASP A 118 13.27 3.76 -6.89
N MET A 119 13.60 4.74 -7.74
CA MET A 119 12.75 5.13 -8.86
C MET A 119 12.75 4.06 -9.95
N ALA A 120 13.92 3.57 -10.33
CA ALA A 120 14.07 2.52 -11.34
C ALA A 120 13.38 1.21 -10.88
N MET A 121 13.56 0.81 -9.61
CA MET A 121 12.87 -0.34 -9.01
C MET A 121 11.35 -0.15 -9.03
N SER A 122 10.87 1.05 -8.68
CA SER A 122 9.44 1.35 -8.73
C SER A 122 8.86 1.25 -10.14
N GLU A 123 9.59 1.71 -11.14
CA GLU A 123 9.21 1.61 -12.55
C GLU A 123 9.20 0.14 -13.02
N ALA A 124 10.20 -0.65 -12.66
CA ALA A 124 10.25 -2.08 -12.96
C ALA A 124 9.06 -2.84 -12.35
N ILE A 125 8.75 -2.58 -11.07
CA ILE A 125 7.58 -3.18 -10.39
C ILE A 125 6.28 -2.73 -11.05
N ASN A 126 6.14 -1.46 -11.42
CA ASN A 126 4.95 -0.95 -12.11
C ASN A 126 4.81 -1.59 -13.50
N GLY A 127 5.90 -1.75 -14.24
CA GLY A 127 5.93 -2.46 -15.51
C GLY A 127 5.44 -3.91 -15.37
N PHE A 128 5.95 -4.63 -14.37
CA PHE A 128 5.49 -5.97 -14.04
C PHE A 128 3.99 -6.02 -13.72
N LEU A 129 3.51 -5.11 -12.85
CA LEU A 129 2.08 -5.05 -12.50
C LEU A 129 1.21 -4.74 -13.71
N GLY A 130 1.68 -3.87 -14.60
CA GLY A 130 1.00 -3.56 -15.86
C GLY A 130 0.88 -4.76 -16.80
N ALA A 131 1.88 -5.66 -16.80
CA ALA A 131 1.90 -6.88 -17.62
C ALA A 131 1.04 -8.03 -17.06
N LEU A 132 0.56 -7.93 -15.82
CA LEU A 132 -0.37 -8.90 -15.25
C LEU A 132 -1.79 -8.65 -15.76
N ASN A 133 -2.56 -9.74 -15.94
CA ASN A 133 -4.00 -9.58 -16.13
C ASN A 133 -4.65 -9.01 -14.86
N GLU A 134 -5.82 -8.40 -15.01
CA GLU A 134 -6.51 -7.66 -13.96
C GLU A 134 -6.73 -8.50 -12.69
N GLU A 135 -7.21 -9.75 -12.81
CA GLU A 135 -7.43 -10.64 -11.66
C GLU A 135 -6.15 -10.84 -10.85
N LYS A 136 -5.04 -11.20 -11.52
CA LYS A 136 -3.76 -11.47 -10.85
C LYS A 136 -3.16 -10.21 -10.24
N ARG A 137 -3.21 -9.09 -10.97
CA ARG A 137 -2.76 -7.79 -10.46
C ARG A 137 -3.52 -7.38 -9.21
N ASN A 138 -4.85 -7.49 -9.24
CA ASN A 138 -5.69 -7.15 -8.11
C ASN A 138 -5.40 -8.04 -6.89
N ILE A 139 -5.26 -9.37 -7.07
CA ILE A 139 -4.89 -10.30 -6.00
C ILE A 139 -3.52 -9.93 -5.41
N PHE A 140 -2.52 -9.64 -6.25
CA PHE A 140 -1.17 -9.27 -5.83
C PHE A 140 -1.17 -7.96 -5.05
N VAL A 141 -1.80 -6.90 -5.58
CA VAL A 141 -1.90 -5.59 -4.92
C VAL A 141 -2.67 -5.70 -3.59
N ARG A 142 -3.75 -6.50 -3.55
CA ARG A 142 -4.50 -6.71 -2.29
C ARG A 142 -3.63 -7.37 -1.22
N ARG A 143 -2.81 -8.35 -1.58
CA ARG A 143 -1.92 -9.04 -0.63
C ARG A 143 -0.81 -8.14 -0.11
N TYR A 144 -0.04 -7.52 -1.03
CA TYR A 144 1.22 -6.86 -0.68
C TYR A 144 1.10 -5.35 -0.42
N TRP A 145 0.10 -4.70 -1.00
CA TRP A 145 -0.14 -3.29 -0.76
C TRP A 145 -1.18 -3.04 0.34
N TYR A 146 -2.32 -3.73 0.26
CA TYR A 146 -3.40 -3.56 1.23
C TYR A 146 -3.29 -4.51 2.43
N LEU A 147 -2.36 -5.46 2.41
CA LEU A 147 -2.10 -6.44 3.47
C LEU A 147 -3.33 -7.31 3.79
N ASP A 148 -4.19 -7.56 2.81
CA ASP A 148 -5.35 -8.44 2.98
C ASP A 148 -4.89 -9.87 3.25
N SER A 149 -5.61 -10.57 4.14
CA SER A 149 -5.39 -11.99 4.36
C SER A 149 -5.81 -12.81 3.11
N ILE A 150 -5.24 -14.01 2.98
CA ILE A 150 -5.64 -14.94 1.91
C ILE A 150 -7.13 -15.23 1.96
N ALA A 151 -7.70 -15.36 3.17
CA ALA A 151 -9.12 -15.59 3.38
C ALA A 151 -9.98 -14.40 2.90
N ASP A 152 -9.55 -13.15 3.14
CA ASP A 152 -10.28 -11.97 2.68
C ASP A 152 -10.22 -11.81 1.17
N ILE A 153 -9.05 -12.09 0.56
CA ILE A 153 -8.87 -12.11 -0.90
C ILE A 153 -9.76 -13.20 -1.51
N SER A 154 -9.77 -14.41 -0.92
CA SER A 154 -10.60 -15.53 -1.34
C SER A 154 -12.09 -15.13 -1.37
N LYS A 155 -12.60 -14.55 -0.29
CA LYS A 155 -13.99 -14.06 -0.20
C LYS A 155 -14.28 -12.96 -1.22
N ARG A 156 -13.37 -11.98 -1.36
CA ARG A 156 -13.56 -10.82 -2.24
C ARG A 156 -13.67 -11.20 -3.72
N PHE A 157 -12.85 -12.16 -4.16
CA PHE A 157 -12.82 -12.57 -5.57
C PHE A 157 -13.58 -13.87 -5.84
N ALA A 158 -14.30 -14.42 -4.85
CA ALA A 158 -15.01 -15.70 -4.94
C ALA A 158 -14.13 -16.85 -5.46
N LEU A 159 -12.87 -16.90 -4.96
CA LEU A 159 -11.88 -17.91 -5.30
C LEU A 159 -11.59 -18.80 -4.08
N SER A 160 -11.11 -20.04 -4.30
CA SER A 160 -10.57 -20.83 -3.20
C SER A 160 -9.25 -20.25 -2.68
N GLU A 161 -8.97 -20.41 -1.38
CA GLU A 161 -7.70 -20.00 -0.80
C GLU A 161 -6.50 -20.65 -1.49
N SER A 162 -6.65 -21.92 -1.91
CA SER A 162 -5.62 -22.63 -2.66
C SER A 162 -5.32 -21.95 -4.01
N LYS A 163 -6.36 -21.48 -4.73
CA LYS A 163 -6.19 -20.74 -5.98
C LYS A 163 -5.50 -19.40 -5.72
N VAL A 164 -5.85 -18.69 -4.65
CA VAL A 164 -5.19 -17.42 -4.26
C VAL A 164 -3.71 -17.66 -3.97
N LYS A 165 -3.37 -18.66 -3.13
CA LYS A 165 -1.98 -19.03 -2.80
C LYS A 165 -1.17 -19.36 -4.05
N THR A 166 -1.71 -20.20 -4.94
CA THR A 166 -1.05 -20.58 -6.20
C THR A 166 -0.85 -19.39 -7.12
N THR A 167 -1.84 -18.49 -7.19
CA THR A 167 -1.74 -17.26 -8.01
C THR A 167 -0.64 -16.35 -7.48
N LEU A 168 -0.59 -16.11 -6.17
CA LEU A 168 0.45 -15.29 -5.54
C LEU A 168 1.85 -15.90 -5.75
N PHE A 169 2.00 -17.21 -5.55
CA PHE A 169 3.26 -17.91 -5.79
C PHE A 169 3.76 -17.71 -7.23
N ARG A 170 2.87 -17.91 -8.23
CA ARG A 170 3.23 -17.71 -9.64
C ARG A 170 3.54 -16.25 -9.97
N CYS A 171 2.84 -15.29 -9.33
CA CYS A 171 3.14 -13.87 -9.53
C CYS A 171 4.51 -13.50 -8.95
N ARG A 172 4.89 -14.04 -7.78
CA ARG A 172 6.22 -13.81 -7.20
C ARG A 172 7.35 -14.34 -8.09
N ASN A 173 7.21 -15.56 -8.60
CA ASN A 173 8.23 -16.14 -9.50
C ASN A 173 8.36 -15.28 -10.77
N ARG A 174 7.26 -14.84 -11.35
CA ARG A 174 7.29 -13.94 -12.51
C ARG A 174 7.87 -12.56 -12.21
N LEU A 175 7.64 -12.03 -11.00
CA LEU A 175 8.27 -10.79 -10.55
C LEU A 175 9.78 -10.96 -10.46
N ARG A 176 10.25 -12.05 -9.85
CA ARG A 176 11.68 -12.40 -9.81
C ARG A 176 12.28 -12.41 -11.20
N GLU A 177 11.73 -13.20 -12.14
CA GLU A 177 12.20 -13.30 -13.51
C GLU A 177 12.20 -11.94 -14.24
N HIS A 178 11.23 -11.09 -13.92
CA HIS A 178 11.15 -9.75 -14.50
C HIS A 178 12.26 -8.82 -13.97
N LEU A 179 12.49 -8.82 -12.66
CA LEU A 179 13.55 -8.03 -12.04
C LEU A 179 14.96 -8.50 -12.46
N GLU A 180 15.18 -9.81 -12.58
CA GLU A 180 16.44 -10.37 -13.10
C GLU A 180 16.72 -9.89 -14.54
N LYS A 181 15.69 -9.78 -15.38
CA LYS A 181 15.80 -9.25 -16.76
C LYS A 181 16.10 -7.76 -16.81
N GLU A 182 15.59 -7.01 -15.83
CA GLU A 182 15.89 -5.57 -15.66
C GLU A 182 17.27 -5.33 -15.01
N GLY A 183 18.03 -6.39 -14.72
CA GLY A 183 19.42 -6.30 -14.23
C GLY A 183 19.56 -6.31 -12.71
N TYR A 184 18.49 -6.57 -11.97
CA TYR A 184 18.56 -6.71 -10.51
C TYR A 184 19.07 -8.10 -10.14
N THR A 185 20.14 -8.17 -9.34
CA THR A 185 20.67 -9.42 -8.77
C THR A 185 19.91 -9.71 -7.47
N LEU A 186 19.32 -10.92 -7.35
CA LEU A 186 18.49 -11.35 -6.21
C LEU A 186 19.23 -12.30 -5.30
#